data_b6866d31d7355534db0e90e82e010c36
#
_entry.id   b6866d31d7355534db0e90e82e010c36
#
_cell.length_a   1.000
_cell.length_b   1.000
_cell.length_c   1.000
_cell.angle_alpha   90.00
_cell.angle_beta   90.00
_cell.angle_gamma   90.00
#
_symmetry.space_group_name_H-M   'P 1'
#
loop_
_entity.id
_entity.type
_entity.pdbx_description
1 polymer ?
#
loop_
_entity_poly.entity_id
_entity_poly.type
_entity_poly.pdbx_seq_one_letter_code
_entity_poly.pdbx_strand_id
1 'polypeptide(L)'
;MSEKYEFIDAEYATTSAGGSAPTVVQMCGWLGVSKSGFYEWRSRPESETARRRELLKIKIKALFEFNDEEYGYRRVHQALVRGGGQASDETVRRLMRELGLVPCQPKPWRRSLTEQDGQAGPIPDLVNRDFTANVPGEKMVGDITYVPTWQGWAFLATVIDCATRKVIGWAVDDNYRTPLITSAIQMAAQNVDLSADAIFHSDRGSNYTSAEFAAVLDGLGIRQSVGRTGSCFDNALAESFNAAVKVERVHRTVYPTIRKARENIARYIELRYNRTRLHSALGYRTPQEVHDEYLNRQRAA
;
A
#
# COMPACT_ATOMS: atom_id res chain seq x y z
N MET A 1 39.94 8.49 -10.10
CA MET A 1 40.73 9.60 -9.55
C MET A 1 40.18 10.10 -8.24
N SER A 2 38.89 10.31 -8.11
CA SER A 2 38.23 10.75 -6.83
C SER A 2 38.52 9.80 -5.68
N GLU A 3 38.35 8.49 -5.85
CA GLU A 3 38.64 7.49 -4.82
C GLU A 3 40.03 7.51 -4.25
N LYS A 4 41.05 7.84 -5.09
CA LYS A 4 42.42 7.98 -4.61
C LYS A 4 42.60 9.22 -3.73
N TYR A 5 41.92 10.31 -4.08
CA TYR A 5 41.94 11.53 -3.28
C TYR A 5 41.15 11.37 -1.97
N GLU A 6 40.04 10.68 -2.01
CA GLU A 6 39.27 10.32 -0.82
C GLU A 6 40.07 9.47 0.16
N PHE A 7 40.84 8.48 -0.34
CA PHE A 7 41.74 7.68 0.46
C PHE A 7 42.86 8.56 1.11
N ILE A 8 43.50 9.45 0.32
CA ILE A 8 44.53 10.35 0.84
C ILE A 8 43.97 11.27 1.93
N ASP A 9 42.74 11.79 1.76
CA ASP A 9 42.12 12.69 2.71
C ASP A 9 41.73 11.96 4.02
N ALA A 10 41.24 10.76 3.93
CA ALA A 10 40.91 9.90 5.07
C ALA A 10 42.16 9.54 5.89
N GLU A 11 43.23 9.12 5.24
CA GLU A 11 44.52 8.82 5.89
C GLU A 11 45.16 10.07 6.50
N TYR A 12 45.09 11.20 5.82
CA TYR A 12 45.61 12.48 6.34
C TYR A 12 44.84 12.93 7.59
N ALA A 13 43.53 12.75 7.63
CA ALA A 13 42.70 13.08 8.80
C ALA A 13 43.02 12.18 10.00
N THR A 14 43.23 10.88 9.77
CA THR A 14 43.50 9.87 10.81
C THR A 14 44.87 10.09 11.44
N THR A 15 45.87 10.51 10.66
CA THR A 15 47.28 10.64 11.09
C THR A 15 47.61 11.99 11.69
N SER A 16 46.77 13.00 11.53
CA SER A 16 46.92 14.29 12.24
C SER A 16 46.79 14.17 13.77
N ALA A 17 46.43 12.99 14.30
CA ALA A 17 46.20 12.70 15.72
C ALA A 17 47.43 12.08 16.47
N GLY A 18 48.56 11.84 15.82
CA GLY A 18 49.79 11.40 16.50
C GLY A 18 50.50 10.20 15.86
N GLY A 19 51.61 10.43 15.20
CA GLY A 19 52.52 9.38 14.74
C GLY A 19 53.29 9.77 13.47
N SER A 20 54.35 9.03 13.12
CA SER A 20 55.14 9.17 11.89
C SER A 20 54.31 8.75 10.66
N ALA A 21 53.46 9.62 10.23
CA ALA A 21 52.51 9.37 9.15
C ALA A 21 53.06 9.83 7.79
N PRO A 22 52.70 9.15 6.70
CA PRO A 22 53.07 9.58 5.37
C PRO A 22 52.47 10.93 5.04
N THR A 23 53.28 11.78 4.45
CA THR A 23 52.82 13.10 4.00
C THR A 23 51.91 12.98 2.77
N VAL A 24 51.03 13.96 2.55
CA VAL A 24 50.20 14.05 1.34
C VAL A 24 51.05 13.90 0.05
N VAL A 25 52.27 14.44 0.06
CA VAL A 25 53.21 14.34 -1.08
C VAL A 25 53.61 12.88 -1.34
N GLN A 26 53.96 12.15 -0.30
CA GLN A 26 54.33 10.73 -0.40
C GLN A 26 53.14 9.88 -0.85
N MET A 27 51.97 10.08 -0.26
CA MET A 27 50.74 9.35 -0.65
C MET A 27 50.34 9.64 -2.11
N CYS A 28 50.44 10.89 -2.54
CA CYS A 28 50.20 11.26 -3.94
C CYS A 28 51.21 10.54 -4.89
N GLY A 29 52.46 10.50 -4.49
CA GLY A 29 53.52 9.80 -5.26
C GLY A 29 53.24 8.31 -5.36
N TRP A 30 52.87 7.63 -4.27
CA TRP A 30 52.57 6.18 -4.26
C TRP A 30 51.35 5.82 -5.08
N LEU A 31 50.33 6.70 -5.07
CA LEU A 31 49.08 6.48 -5.81
C LEU A 31 49.12 7.03 -7.25
N GLY A 32 50.23 7.67 -7.65
CA GLY A 32 50.40 8.21 -9.00
C GLY A 32 49.38 9.32 -9.33
N VAL A 33 49.15 10.24 -8.36
CA VAL A 33 48.22 11.37 -8.53
C VAL A 33 48.93 12.70 -8.25
N SER A 34 48.39 13.79 -8.82
CA SER A 34 48.96 15.13 -8.64
C SER A 34 48.65 15.70 -7.27
N LYS A 35 49.68 16.25 -6.58
CA LYS A 35 49.50 16.97 -5.33
C LYS A 35 48.62 18.21 -5.48
N SER A 36 48.80 18.98 -6.54
CA SER A 36 47.96 20.16 -6.82
C SER A 36 46.52 19.74 -7.09
N GLY A 37 46.32 18.64 -7.84
CA GLY A 37 44.99 18.06 -8.08
C GLY A 37 44.31 17.60 -6.79
N PHE A 38 45.06 17.05 -5.82
CA PHE A 38 44.52 16.72 -4.50
C PHE A 38 43.98 17.94 -3.75
N TYR A 39 44.79 19.00 -3.65
CA TYR A 39 44.36 20.21 -2.94
C TYR A 39 43.24 20.94 -3.66
N GLU A 40 43.23 20.97 -4.98
CA GLU A 40 42.09 21.49 -5.76
C GLU A 40 40.83 20.68 -5.53
N TRP A 41 40.92 19.34 -5.54
CA TRP A 41 39.79 18.44 -5.24
C TRP A 41 39.28 18.68 -3.82
N ARG A 42 40.19 18.79 -2.84
CA ARG A 42 39.85 19.01 -1.43
C ARG A 42 39.23 20.39 -1.16
N SER A 43 39.67 21.42 -1.85
CA SER A 43 39.14 22.78 -1.71
C SER A 43 37.90 23.04 -2.58
N ARG A 44 37.58 22.11 -3.49
CA ARG A 44 36.45 22.28 -4.40
C ARG A 44 35.15 22.26 -3.62
N PRO A 45 34.34 23.33 -3.71
CA PRO A 45 33.01 23.30 -3.09
C PRO A 45 32.14 22.20 -3.69
N GLU A 46 31.26 21.65 -2.86
CA GLU A 46 30.31 20.68 -3.32
C GLU A 46 29.51 21.20 -4.52
N SER A 47 29.40 20.39 -5.58
CA SER A 47 28.68 20.81 -6.77
C SER A 47 27.18 20.98 -6.48
N GLU A 48 26.52 21.90 -7.16
CA GLU A 48 25.07 22.09 -7.11
C GLU A 48 24.31 20.75 -7.32
N THR A 49 24.82 19.91 -8.21
CA THR A 49 24.25 18.57 -8.47
C THR A 49 24.38 17.64 -7.27
N ALA A 50 25.53 17.65 -6.58
CA ALA A 50 25.75 16.85 -5.38
C ALA A 50 24.84 17.34 -4.24
N ARG A 51 24.80 18.64 -4.00
CA ARG A 51 23.91 19.26 -3.01
C ARG A 51 22.43 18.92 -3.28
N ARG A 52 21.98 19.07 -4.53
CA ARG A 52 20.61 18.71 -4.92
C ARG A 52 20.33 17.23 -4.68
N ARG A 53 21.31 16.35 -4.93
CA ARG A 53 21.19 14.92 -4.71
C ARG A 53 21.04 14.59 -3.22
N GLU A 54 21.82 15.19 -2.34
CA GLU A 54 21.71 14.98 -0.89
C GLU A 54 20.37 15.49 -0.35
N LEU A 55 19.91 16.67 -0.76
CA LEU A 55 18.57 17.15 -0.42
C LEU A 55 17.46 16.20 -0.89
N LEU A 56 17.65 15.58 -2.06
CA LEU A 56 16.69 14.63 -2.59
C LEU A 56 16.68 13.32 -1.78
N LYS A 57 17.84 12.83 -1.33
CA LYS A 57 17.94 11.67 -0.44
C LYS A 57 17.20 11.91 0.88
N ILE A 58 17.38 13.09 1.49
CA ILE A 58 16.68 13.46 2.72
C ILE A 58 15.15 13.43 2.51
N LYS A 59 14.66 14.04 1.43
CA LYS A 59 13.22 14.04 1.09
C LYS A 59 12.68 12.63 0.83
N ILE A 60 13.41 11.81 0.08
CA ILE A 60 13.01 10.42 -0.21
C ILE A 60 12.93 9.61 1.08
N LYS A 61 13.93 9.72 1.96
CA LYS A 61 13.93 9.03 3.25
C LYS A 61 12.76 9.46 4.12
N ALA A 62 12.51 10.75 4.25
CA ALA A 62 11.38 11.29 5.01
C ALA A 62 10.03 10.81 4.45
N LEU A 63 9.84 10.79 3.12
CA LEU A 63 8.63 10.26 2.48
C LEU A 63 8.46 8.77 2.72
N PHE A 64 9.52 8.00 2.70
CA PHE A 64 9.49 6.57 2.95
C PHE A 64 9.07 6.26 4.39
N GLU A 65 9.70 6.92 5.38
CA GLU A 65 9.38 6.79 6.79
C GLU A 65 7.97 7.30 7.12
N PHE A 66 7.57 8.46 6.59
CA PHE A 66 6.21 8.99 6.75
C PHE A 66 5.12 8.03 6.25
N ASN A 67 5.45 7.23 5.25
CA ASN A 67 4.56 6.21 4.69
C ASN A 67 4.79 4.82 5.29
N ASP A 68 5.27 4.73 6.52
CA ASP A 68 5.46 3.48 7.29
C ASP A 68 6.28 2.43 6.52
N GLU A 69 7.21 2.84 5.67
CA GLU A 69 8.05 1.97 4.82
C GLU A 69 7.25 1.07 3.86
N GLU A 70 6.02 1.45 3.54
CA GLU A 70 5.13 0.69 2.65
C GLU A 70 5.35 1.03 1.17
N TYR A 71 5.89 2.22 0.88
CA TYR A 71 5.99 2.72 -0.48
C TYR A 71 7.24 2.23 -1.21
N GLY A 72 7.03 1.49 -2.29
CA GLY A 72 8.07 1.28 -3.30
C GLY A 72 8.37 2.56 -4.10
N TYR A 73 9.46 2.56 -4.85
CA TYR A 73 10.00 3.74 -5.54
C TYR A 73 8.95 4.51 -6.39
N ARG A 74 8.00 3.82 -7.02
CA ARG A 74 6.95 4.47 -7.83
C ARG A 74 6.01 5.33 -6.98
N ARG A 75 5.59 4.84 -5.82
CA ARG A 75 4.76 5.62 -4.88
C ARG A 75 5.57 6.73 -4.22
N VAL A 76 6.83 6.49 -3.85
CA VAL A 76 7.73 7.54 -3.32
C VAL A 76 7.94 8.63 -4.35
N HIS A 77 8.17 8.28 -5.63
CA HIS A 77 8.27 9.24 -6.72
C HIS A 77 7.01 10.09 -6.86
N GLN A 78 5.82 9.47 -6.90
CA GLN A 78 4.56 10.19 -7.00
C GLN A 78 4.29 11.08 -5.78
N ALA A 79 4.59 10.62 -4.58
CA ALA A 79 4.50 11.43 -3.36
C ALA A 79 5.46 12.64 -3.42
N LEU A 80 6.69 12.45 -3.92
CA LEU A 80 7.66 13.51 -4.12
C LEU A 80 7.15 14.56 -5.11
N VAL A 81 6.63 14.14 -6.27
CA VAL A 81 6.09 15.04 -7.31
C VAL A 81 4.89 15.81 -6.78
N ARG A 82 3.98 15.19 -6.07
CA ARG A 82 2.81 15.83 -5.41
C ARG A 82 3.26 16.88 -4.38
N GLY A 83 4.39 16.68 -3.71
CA GLY A 83 5.01 17.66 -2.82
C GLY A 83 5.87 18.72 -3.53
N GLY A 84 5.76 18.87 -4.85
CA GLY A 84 6.51 19.85 -5.64
C GLY A 84 7.96 19.47 -5.92
N GLY A 85 8.38 18.26 -5.59
CA GLY A 85 9.73 17.77 -5.89
C GLY A 85 9.89 17.38 -7.37
N GLN A 86 11.11 17.53 -7.88
CA GLN A 86 11.44 17.20 -9.27
C GLN A 86 12.55 16.15 -9.31
N ALA A 87 12.22 14.96 -9.74
CA ALA A 87 13.17 13.88 -10.04
C ALA A 87 12.49 12.88 -11.00
N SER A 88 13.28 12.11 -11.75
CA SER A 88 12.75 10.97 -12.49
C SER A 88 12.51 9.78 -11.52
N ASP A 89 11.61 8.90 -11.88
CA ASP A 89 11.33 7.66 -11.12
C ASP A 89 12.57 6.77 -11.02
N GLU A 90 13.41 6.73 -12.07
CA GLU A 90 14.68 5.99 -12.05
C GLU A 90 15.69 6.62 -11.07
N THR A 91 15.72 7.95 -10.96
CA THR A 91 16.56 8.63 -9.94
C THR A 91 16.09 8.26 -8.54
N VAL A 92 14.79 8.29 -8.28
CA VAL A 92 14.23 7.88 -6.98
C VAL A 92 14.55 6.42 -6.69
N ARG A 93 14.40 5.52 -7.67
CA ARG A 93 14.72 4.09 -7.54
C ARG A 93 16.18 3.87 -7.15
N ARG A 94 17.11 4.57 -7.82
CA ARG A 94 18.55 4.50 -7.55
C ARG A 94 18.88 5.01 -6.15
N LEU A 95 18.33 6.17 -5.76
CA LEU A 95 18.57 6.74 -4.46
C LEU A 95 18.00 5.90 -3.31
N MET A 96 16.82 5.30 -3.47
CA MET A 96 16.28 4.37 -2.49
C MET A 96 17.19 3.14 -2.30
N ARG A 97 17.77 2.63 -3.40
CA ARG A 97 18.74 1.51 -3.33
C ARG A 97 20.02 1.92 -2.60
N GLU A 98 20.56 3.09 -2.88
CA GLU A 98 21.75 3.63 -2.20
C GLU A 98 21.51 3.83 -0.70
N LEU A 99 20.32 4.25 -0.33
CA LEU A 99 19.91 4.43 1.07
C LEU A 99 19.50 3.13 1.76
N GLY A 100 19.50 1.98 1.06
CA GLY A 100 19.06 0.71 1.59
C GLY A 100 17.56 0.67 1.95
N LEU A 101 16.73 1.54 1.36
CA LEU A 101 15.30 1.62 1.64
C LEU A 101 14.55 0.49 0.93
N VAL A 102 14.12 -0.50 1.70
CA VAL A 102 13.38 -1.67 1.21
C VAL A 102 11.95 -1.61 1.71
N PRO A 103 10.95 -1.43 0.83
CA PRO A 103 9.55 -1.41 1.25
C PRO A 103 9.10 -2.78 1.75
N CYS A 104 8.05 -2.81 2.57
CA CYS A 104 7.46 -4.07 3.01
C CYS A 104 7.05 -4.91 1.79
N GLN A 105 7.41 -6.19 1.81
CA GLN A 105 7.18 -7.12 0.70
C GLN A 105 6.16 -8.18 1.11
N PRO A 106 5.31 -8.65 0.17
CA PRO A 106 4.46 -9.81 0.43
C PRO A 106 5.33 -11.03 0.70
N LYS A 107 4.92 -11.83 1.71
CA LYS A 107 5.56 -13.14 1.93
C LYS A 107 5.26 -14.05 0.74
N PRO A 108 6.16 -14.98 0.37
CA PRO A 108 5.89 -15.96 -0.68
C PRO A 108 4.55 -16.66 -0.41
N TRP A 109 3.77 -16.80 -1.46
CA TRP A 109 2.42 -17.35 -1.40
C TRP A 109 2.41 -18.78 -0.83
N ARG A 110 1.49 -19.06 0.11
CA ARG A 110 1.19 -20.41 0.59
C ARG A 110 -0.25 -20.74 0.17
N ARG A 111 -0.50 -22.02 -0.19
CA ARG A 111 -1.80 -22.51 -0.68
C ARG A 111 -2.99 -22.01 0.15
N SER A 112 -4.05 -21.59 -0.54
CA SER A 112 -5.36 -21.32 0.03
C SER A 112 -6.01 -22.63 0.49
N LEU A 113 -6.66 -22.59 1.66
CA LEU A 113 -7.42 -23.71 2.25
C LEU A 113 -8.93 -23.42 2.19
N THR A 114 -9.44 -22.87 1.08
CA THR A 114 -10.88 -22.60 0.94
C THR A 114 -11.56 -23.90 0.51
N GLU A 115 -12.33 -24.53 1.40
CA GLU A 115 -13.24 -25.63 1.07
C GLU A 115 -14.55 -25.05 0.54
N GLN A 116 -15.06 -25.65 -0.53
CA GLN A 116 -16.29 -25.23 -1.20
C GLN A 116 -17.48 -26.00 -0.63
N ASP A 117 -18.57 -25.28 -0.35
CA ASP A 117 -19.87 -25.90 -0.11
C ASP A 117 -20.62 -26.05 -1.45
N GLY A 118 -20.88 -27.30 -1.84
CA GLY A 118 -21.45 -27.65 -3.16
C GLY A 118 -22.97 -27.45 -3.30
N GLN A 119 -23.68 -26.82 -2.34
CA GLN A 119 -25.14 -26.78 -2.29
C GLN A 119 -25.76 -25.40 -2.60
N ALA A 120 -24.97 -24.38 -2.95
CA ALA A 120 -25.54 -23.07 -3.26
C ALA A 120 -26.27 -23.08 -4.63
N GLY A 121 -27.49 -22.57 -4.65
CA GLY A 121 -28.29 -22.36 -5.86
C GLY A 121 -27.58 -21.46 -6.91
N PRO A 122 -28.17 -21.33 -8.14
CA PRO A 122 -27.53 -20.64 -9.26
C PRO A 122 -27.53 -19.11 -9.08
N ILE A 123 -26.66 -18.57 -8.19
CA ILE A 123 -26.44 -17.13 -8.13
C ILE A 123 -25.54 -16.77 -9.32
N PRO A 124 -25.94 -15.79 -10.17
CA PRO A 124 -25.20 -15.45 -11.38
C PRO A 124 -23.92 -14.66 -11.10
N ASP A 125 -22.94 -14.75 -12.00
CA ASP A 125 -21.84 -13.80 -12.08
C ASP A 125 -22.26 -12.60 -12.93
N LEU A 126 -22.60 -11.48 -12.29
CA LEU A 126 -23.00 -10.23 -12.94
C LEU A 126 -21.80 -9.31 -13.23
N VAL A 127 -20.63 -9.64 -12.70
CA VAL A 127 -19.43 -8.80 -12.82
C VAL A 127 -18.53 -9.24 -13.98
N ASN A 128 -18.47 -10.55 -14.26
CA ASN A 128 -17.67 -11.10 -15.37
C ASN A 128 -16.20 -10.56 -15.40
N ARG A 129 -15.56 -10.43 -14.23
CA ARG A 129 -14.21 -9.86 -14.05
C ARG A 129 -14.07 -8.39 -14.40
N ASP A 130 -15.15 -7.69 -14.71
CA ASP A 130 -15.16 -6.26 -14.90
C ASP A 130 -15.41 -5.54 -13.57
N PHE A 131 -14.31 -5.21 -12.88
CA PHE A 131 -14.31 -4.44 -11.63
C PHE A 131 -14.25 -2.93 -11.87
N THR A 132 -14.71 -2.45 -13.01
CA THR A 132 -14.89 -1.02 -13.28
C THR A 132 -16.32 -0.60 -12.96
N ALA A 133 -16.48 0.60 -12.46
CA ALA A 133 -17.76 1.28 -12.27
C ALA A 133 -17.56 2.77 -12.47
N ASN A 134 -18.58 3.46 -12.94
CA ASN A 134 -18.53 4.90 -13.18
C ASN A 134 -19.03 5.70 -11.97
N VAL A 135 -19.88 5.09 -11.18
CA VAL A 135 -20.57 5.71 -10.05
C VAL A 135 -20.25 4.94 -8.77
N PRO A 136 -19.87 5.62 -7.68
CA PRO A 136 -19.77 4.98 -6.37
C PRO A 136 -21.11 4.37 -5.96
N GLY A 137 -21.07 3.20 -5.34
CA GLY A 137 -22.27 2.47 -4.93
C GLY A 137 -22.98 1.70 -6.05
N GLU A 138 -22.48 1.71 -7.29
CA GLU A 138 -23.00 0.92 -8.42
C GLU A 138 -22.55 -0.54 -8.34
N LYS A 139 -21.27 -0.75 -8.10
CA LYS A 139 -20.65 -2.08 -8.06
C LYS A 139 -19.70 -2.17 -6.88
N MET A 140 -19.91 -3.17 -6.05
CA MET A 140 -19.13 -3.40 -4.83
C MET A 140 -18.60 -4.83 -4.82
N VAL A 141 -17.45 -5.04 -4.24
CA VAL A 141 -16.89 -6.37 -3.99
C VAL A 141 -16.67 -6.60 -2.51
N GLY A 142 -16.87 -7.82 -2.06
CA GLY A 142 -16.63 -8.20 -0.67
C GLY A 142 -15.78 -9.45 -0.54
N ASP A 143 -15.05 -9.54 0.58
CA ASP A 143 -14.28 -10.71 0.95
C ASP A 143 -14.05 -10.76 2.46
N ILE A 144 -13.76 -11.96 2.98
CA ILE A 144 -13.39 -12.18 4.37
C ILE A 144 -11.92 -12.59 4.43
N THR A 145 -11.16 -11.94 5.31
CA THR A 145 -9.79 -12.35 5.61
C THR A 145 -9.61 -12.54 7.11
N TYR A 146 -8.63 -13.34 7.51
CA TYR A 146 -8.35 -13.62 8.91
C TYR A 146 -7.09 -12.90 9.39
N VAL A 147 -7.09 -12.55 10.67
CA VAL A 147 -6.05 -11.82 11.38
C VAL A 147 -5.69 -12.61 12.65
N PRO A 148 -4.43 -13.07 12.82
CA PRO A 148 -4.02 -13.78 14.01
C PRO A 148 -3.94 -12.86 15.22
N THR A 149 -4.48 -13.32 16.36
CA THR A 149 -4.34 -12.68 17.67
C THR A 149 -3.97 -13.70 18.72
N TRP A 150 -3.52 -13.28 19.90
CA TRP A 150 -3.28 -14.20 21.00
C TRP A 150 -4.56 -14.82 21.57
N GLN A 151 -5.73 -14.20 21.28
CA GLN A 151 -7.05 -14.73 21.66
C GLN A 151 -7.64 -15.68 20.60
N GLY A 152 -6.91 -16.02 19.54
CA GLY A 152 -7.39 -16.78 18.40
C GLY A 152 -7.50 -15.95 17.14
N TRP A 153 -8.28 -16.42 16.17
CA TRP A 153 -8.48 -15.73 14.91
C TRP A 153 -9.51 -14.62 15.04
N ALA A 154 -9.17 -13.43 14.53
CA ALA A 154 -10.15 -12.41 14.20
C ALA A 154 -10.42 -12.47 12.68
N PHE A 155 -11.65 -12.20 12.28
CA PHE A 155 -12.09 -12.20 10.89
C PHE A 155 -12.48 -10.79 10.49
N LEU A 156 -11.96 -10.33 9.36
CA LEU A 156 -12.25 -9.03 8.77
C LEU A 156 -13.08 -9.25 7.50
N ALA A 157 -14.32 -8.79 7.49
CA ALA A 157 -15.12 -8.65 6.28
C ALA A 157 -15.02 -7.22 5.76
N THR A 158 -14.91 -7.06 4.44
CA THR A 158 -14.81 -5.75 3.79
C THR A 158 -15.74 -5.64 2.60
N VAL A 159 -16.19 -4.41 2.35
CA VAL A 159 -16.93 -4.02 1.15
C VAL A 159 -16.17 -2.88 0.49
N ILE A 160 -15.77 -3.09 -0.75
CA ILE A 160 -14.94 -2.16 -1.53
C ILE A 160 -15.74 -1.67 -2.73
N ASP A 161 -15.83 -0.37 -2.88
CA ASP A 161 -16.45 0.25 -4.05
C ASP A 161 -15.53 0.14 -5.28
N CYS A 162 -16.08 -0.33 -6.39
CA CYS A 162 -15.32 -0.55 -7.62
C CYS A 162 -14.93 0.76 -8.34
N ALA A 163 -15.72 1.82 -8.21
CA ALA A 163 -15.44 3.09 -8.87
C ALA A 163 -14.26 3.82 -8.22
N THR A 164 -14.22 3.85 -6.90
CA THR A 164 -13.27 4.64 -6.11
C THR A 164 -12.17 3.82 -5.47
N ARG A 165 -12.30 2.49 -5.42
CA ARG A 165 -11.45 1.58 -4.64
C ARG A 165 -11.49 1.83 -3.13
N LYS A 166 -12.44 2.62 -2.66
CA LYS A 166 -12.63 2.93 -1.24
C LYS A 166 -13.22 1.72 -0.53
N VAL A 167 -12.69 1.39 0.63
CA VAL A 167 -13.37 0.48 1.56
C VAL A 167 -14.49 1.28 2.19
N ILE A 168 -15.71 0.98 1.80
CA ILE A 168 -16.92 1.71 2.20
C ILE A 168 -17.64 1.06 3.37
N GLY A 169 -17.37 -0.23 3.62
CA GLY A 169 -17.88 -0.96 4.77
C GLY A 169 -16.92 -2.03 5.23
N TRP A 170 -16.86 -2.27 6.52
CA TRP A 170 -16.02 -3.31 7.12
C TRP A 170 -16.53 -3.70 8.51
N ALA A 171 -16.22 -4.93 8.91
CA ALA A 171 -16.50 -5.43 10.25
C ALA A 171 -15.39 -6.40 10.68
N VAL A 172 -15.13 -6.47 12.00
CA VAL A 172 -14.17 -7.42 12.60
C VAL A 172 -14.87 -8.16 13.72
N ASP A 173 -14.78 -9.49 13.71
CA ASP A 173 -15.36 -10.36 14.75
C ASP A 173 -14.45 -11.56 15.04
N ASP A 174 -14.79 -12.35 16.07
CA ASP A 174 -14.11 -13.60 16.45
C ASP A 174 -14.55 -14.80 15.61
N ASN A 175 -15.54 -14.63 14.76
CA ASN A 175 -16.08 -15.65 13.86
C ASN A 175 -16.37 -15.06 12.47
N TYR A 176 -16.52 -15.93 11.47
CA TYR A 176 -16.78 -15.54 10.08
C TYR A 176 -18.23 -15.79 9.63
N ARG A 177 -19.18 -15.86 10.57
CA ARG A 177 -20.60 -16.13 10.27
C ARG A 177 -21.26 -14.96 9.54
N THR A 178 -22.45 -15.19 9.00
CA THR A 178 -23.24 -14.23 8.23
C THR A 178 -23.40 -12.85 8.90
N PRO A 179 -23.58 -12.70 10.22
CA PRO A 179 -23.64 -11.39 10.87
C PRO A 179 -22.40 -10.49 10.63
N LEU A 180 -21.22 -11.09 10.44
CA LEU A 180 -20.01 -10.33 10.13
C LEU A 180 -20.13 -9.60 8.78
N ILE A 181 -20.52 -10.32 7.73
CA ILE A 181 -20.67 -9.73 6.37
C ILE A 181 -21.88 -8.81 6.30
N THR A 182 -22.95 -9.12 7.03
CA THR A 182 -24.13 -8.26 7.18
C THR A 182 -23.77 -6.91 7.78
N SER A 183 -22.97 -6.89 8.86
CA SER A 183 -22.49 -5.65 9.46
C SER A 183 -21.65 -4.83 8.48
N ALA A 184 -20.80 -5.47 7.68
CA ALA A 184 -19.98 -4.78 6.69
C ALA A 184 -20.81 -4.15 5.57
N ILE A 185 -21.82 -4.87 5.02
CA ILE A 185 -22.66 -4.33 3.95
C ILE A 185 -23.61 -3.23 4.45
N GLN A 186 -24.14 -3.36 5.66
CA GLN A 186 -24.97 -2.31 6.29
C GLN A 186 -24.14 -1.03 6.52
N MET A 187 -22.89 -1.14 6.97
CA MET A 187 -21.99 0.00 7.07
C MET A 187 -21.74 0.63 5.69
N ALA A 188 -21.56 -0.17 4.65
CA ALA A 188 -21.37 0.34 3.29
C ALA A 188 -22.58 1.14 2.81
N ALA A 189 -23.80 0.63 3.02
CA ALA A 189 -25.04 1.32 2.68
C ALA A 189 -25.27 2.63 3.46
N GLN A 190 -24.65 2.80 4.64
CA GLN A 190 -24.68 4.05 5.39
C GLN A 190 -23.65 5.08 4.88
N ASN A 191 -22.57 4.62 4.27
CA ASN A 191 -21.44 5.45 3.89
C ASN A 191 -21.48 5.93 2.44
N VAL A 192 -22.28 5.31 1.59
CA VAL A 192 -22.40 5.64 0.15
C VAL A 192 -23.85 5.46 -0.30
N ASP A 193 -24.34 6.40 -1.12
CA ASP A 193 -25.63 6.26 -1.77
C ASP A 193 -25.57 5.12 -2.77
N LEU A 194 -26.39 4.09 -2.56
CA LEU A 194 -26.46 2.93 -3.45
C LEU A 194 -27.24 3.25 -4.71
N SER A 195 -26.74 2.84 -5.85
CA SER A 195 -27.48 2.92 -7.12
C SER A 195 -28.70 1.98 -7.09
N ALA A 196 -29.76 2.31 -7.82
CA ALA A 196 -30.98 1.48 -7.91
C ALA A 196 -30.71 0.04 -8.37
N ASP A 197 -29.66 -0.17 -9.17
CA ASP A 197 -29.20 -1.47 -9.68
C ASP A 197 -27.86 -1.91 -9.06
N ALA A 198 -27.59 -1.51 -7.82
CA ALA A 198 -26.35 -1.84 -7.13
C ALA A 198 -26.04 -3.34 -7.16
N ILE A 199 -24.80 -3.71 -7.40
CA ILE A 199 -24.32 -5.09 -7.41
C ILE A 199 -23.31 -5.28 -6.28
N PHE A 200 -23.51 -6.33 -5.48
CA PHE A 200 -22.52 -6.84 -4.55
C PHE A 200 -21.96 -8.17 -5.04
N HIS A 201 -20.67 -8.24 -5.28
CA HIS A 201 -19.98 -9.42 -5.77
C HIS A 201 -19.01 -9.99 -4.73
N SER A 202 -18.98 -11.30 -4.60
CA SER A 202 -18.09 -12.03 -3.70
C SER A 202 -17.66 -13.37 -4.30
N ASP A 203 -16.82 -14.09 -3.58
CA ASP A 203 -16.61 -15.51 -3.84
C ASP A 203 -17.87 -16.35 -3.49
N ARG A 204 -17.82 -17.68 -3.75
CA ARG A 204 -18.89 -18.62 -3.41
C ARG A 204 -18.79 -19.15 -1.98
N GLY A 205 -18.24 -18.40 -1.04
CA GLY A 205 -18.23 -18.78 0.36
C GLY A 205 -19.64 -19.00 0.90
N SER A 206 -19.83 -20.00 1.78
CA SER A 206 -21.13 -20.39 2.33
C SER A 206 -21.87 -19.23 3.01
N ASN A 207 -21.13 -18.30 3.62
CA ASN A 207 -21.73 -17.13 4.24
C ASN A 207 -22.36 -16.18 3.21
N TYR A 208 -21.66 -15.94 2.09
CA TYR A 208 -22.15 -15.07 1.03
C TYR A 208 -23.31 -15.67 0.25
N THR A 209 -23.40 -16.99 0.18
CA THR A 209 -24.49 -17.70 -0.51
C THR A 209 -25.66 -18.06 0.41
N SER A 210 -25.61 -17.64 1.69
CA SER A 210 -26.68 -17.93 2.65
C SER A 210 -27.97 -17.16 2.34
N ALA A 211 -29.12 -17.76 2.64
CA ALA A 211 -30.43 -17.12 2.50
C ALA A 211 -30.55 -15.87 3.41
N GLU A 212 -29.90 -15.89 4.57
CA GLU A 212 -29.86 -14.76 5.50
C GLU A 212 -29.19 -13.54 4.85
N PHE A 213 -28.02 -13.73 4.19
CA PHE A 213 -27.33 -12.65 3.52
C PHE A 213 -28.09 -12.16 2.27
N ALA A 214 -28.67 -13.08 1.50
CA ALA A 214 -29.51 -12.74 0.36
C ALA A 214 -30.67 -11.83 0.76
N ALA A 215 -31.37 -12.14 1.87
CA ALA A 215 -32.44 -11.29 2.39
C ALA A 215 -31.98 -9.90 2.82
N VAL A 216 -30.77 -9.77 3.37
CA VAL A 216 -30.17 -8.46 3.70
C VAL A 216 -29.90 -7.65 2.43
N LEU A 217 -29.32 -8.26 1.39
CA LEU A 217 -29.05 -7.58 0.12
C LEU A 217 -30.36 -7.13 -0.56
N ASP A 218 -31.37 -7.99 -0.57
CA ASP A 218 -32.69 -7.69 -1.13
C ASP A 218 -33.33 -6.50 -0.39
N GLY A 219 -33.29 -6.49 0.95
CA GLY A 219 -33.76 -5.39 1.76
C GLY A 219 -33.02 -4.05 1.54
N LEU A 220 -31.80 -4.10 1.02
CA LEU A 220 -31.00 -2.92 0.63
C LEU A 220 -31.14 -2.58 -0.87
N GLY A 221 -31.90 -3.33 -1.65
CA GLY A 221 -32.02 -3.17 -3.09
C GLY A 221 -30.76 -3.55 -3.87
N ILE A 222 -29.91 -4.42 -3.33
CA ILE A 222 -28.62 -4.82 -3.91
C ILE A 222 -28.77 -6.17 -4.60
N ARG A 223 -28.37 -6.26 -5.86
CA ARG A 223 -28.31 -7.52 -6.60
C ARG A 223 -27.08 -8.32 -6.21
N GLN A 224 -27.29 -9.56 -5.86
CA GLN A 224 -26.23 -10.49 -5.50
C GLN A 224 -25.51 -11.04 -6.74
N SER A 225 -24.19 -11.10 -6.67
CA SER A 225 -23.33 -11.71 -7.69
C SER A 225 -22.26 -12.55 -7.03
N VAL A 226 -21.93 -13.72 -7.61
CA VAL A 226 -20.82 -14.55 -7.10
C VAL A 226 -19.93 -15.01 -8.24
N GLY A 227 -18.64 -15.08 -7.97
CA GLY A 227 -17.64 -15.57 -8.92
C GLY A 227 -17.86 -17.02 -9.32
N ARG A 228 -17.14 -17.47 -10.34
CA ARG A 228 -17.18 -18.87 -10.81
C ARG A 228 -16.46 -19.78 -9.84
N THR A 229 -16.90 -21.04 -9.79
CA THR A 229 -16.22 -22.06 -9.00
C THR A 229 -14.79 -22.26 -9.48
N GLY A 230 -13.81 -22.17 -8.59
CA GLY A 230 -12.39 -22.49 -8.88
C GLY A 230 -11.59 -21.39 -9.56
N SER A 231 -12.10 -20.17 -9.70
CA SER A 231 -11.37 -19.05 -10.29
C SER A 231 -11.02 -17.98 -9.23
N CYS A 232 -9.73 -17.87 -8.90
CA CYS A 232 -9.21 -16.82 -8.00
C CYS A 232 -9.27 -15.42 -8.63
N PHE A 233 -9.42 -15.29 -9.95
CA PHE A 233 -9.44 -13.99 -10.64
C PHE A 233 -10.81 -13.29 -10.54
N ASP A 234 -11.82 -13.99 -10.09
CA ASP A 234 -13.19 -13.47 -10.08
C ASP A 234 -13.44 -12.53 -8.87
N ASN A 235 -12.50 -12.42 -7.92
CA ASN A 235 -12.53 -11.44 -6.80
C ASN A 235 -11.20 -10.68 -6.62
N ALA A 236 -10.48 -10.45 -7.71
CA ALA A 236 -9.12 -9.89 -7.69
C ALA A 236 -9.02 -8.52 -6.98
N LEU A 237 -10.08 -7.71 -6.97
CA LEU A 237 -10.07 -6.42 -6.29
C LEU A 237 -10.05 -6.59 -4.76
N ALA A 238 -10.91 -7.43 -4.21
CA ALA A 238 -10.93 -7.69 -2.78
C ALA A 238 -9.66 -8.43 -2.32
N GLU A 239 -9.16 -9.37 -3.12
CA GLU A 239 -7.87 -10.04 -2.88
C GLU A 239 -6.71 -9.04 -2.83
N SER A 240 -6.69 -8.04 -3.72
CA SER A 240 -5.67 -6.98 -3.73
C SER A 240 -5.69 -6.14 -2.45
N PHE A 241 -6.87 -5.83 -1.92
CA PHE A 241 -6.99 -5.16 -0.64
C PHE A 241 -6.50 -6.05 0.50
N ASN A 242 -6.93 -7.32 0.53
CA ASN A 242 -6.52 -8.27 1.56
C ASN A 242 -5.01 -8.49 1.57
N ALA A 243 -4.38 -8.54 0.40
CA ALA A 243 -2.93 -8.59 0.30
C ALA A 243 -2.29 -7.31 0.89
N ALA A 244 -2.84 -6.13 0.59
CA ALA A 244 -2.33 -4.87 1.11
C ALA A 244 -2.43 -4.81 2.65
N VAL A 245 -3.59 -5.06 3.24
CA VAL A 245 -3.75 -5.02 4.70
C VAL A 245 -2.89 -6.07 5.41
N LYS A 246 -2.73 -7.26 4.83
CA LYS A 246 -1.83 -8.28 5.39
C LYS A 246 -0.38 -7.84 5.38
N VAL A 247 0.12 -7.36 4.25
CA VAL A 247 1.53 -6.95 4.09
C VAL A 247 1.84 -5.70 4.88
N GLU A 248 0.98 -4.71 4.79
CA GLU A 248 1.23 -3.38 5.34
C GLU A 248 0.92 -3.30 6.83
N ARG A 249 0.08 -4.21 7.40
CA ARG A 249 -0.31 -4.19 8.83
C ARG A 249 -0.20 -5.53 9.53
N VAL A 250 -0.96 -6.54 9.09
CA VAL A 250 -1.14 -7.77 9.84
C VAL A 250 0.18 -8.51 10.09
N HIS A 251 1.05 -8.58 9.07
CA HIS A 251 2.33 -9.27 9.20
C HIS A 251 3.41 -8.46 9.94
N ARG A 252 3.14 -7.19 10.22
CA ARG A 252 4.07 -6.27 10.90
C ARG A 252 3.65 -5.96 12.33
N THR A 253 2.48 -6.43 12.76
CA THR A 253 1.91 -6.11 14.06
C THR A 253 1.52 -7.38 14.80
N VAL A 254 1.85 -7.45 16.08
CA VAL A 254 1.36 -8.48 17.01
C VAL A 254 0.11 -7.96 17.70
N TYR A 255 -0.97 -8.72 17.64
CA TYR A 255 -2.25 -8.34 18.25
C TYR A 255 -2.52 -9.19 19.51
N PRO A 256 -2.40 -8.61 20.72
CA PRO A 256 -2.73 -9.35 21.95
C PRO A 256 -4.21 -9.71 22.06
N THR A 257 -5.11 -8.87 21.52
CA THR A 257 -6.55 -9.08 21.60
C THR A 257 -7.23 -8.76 20.27
N ILE A 258 -8.42 -9.34 20.05
CA ILE A 258 -9.28 -9.05 18.88
C ILE A 258 -9.66 -7.55 18.86
N ARG A 259 -9.91 -6.95 20.01
CA ARG A 259 -10.17 -5.51 20.14
C ARG A 259 -9.00 -4.67 19.60
N LYS A 260 -7.76 -5.02 19.94
CA LYS A 260 -6.58 -4.32 19.43
C LYS A 260 -6.39 -4.51 17.94
N ALA A 261 -6.68 -5.70 17.41
CA ALA A 261 -6.69 -5.94 15.97
C ALA A 261 -7.73 -5.06 15.27
N ARG A 262 -8.97 -5.02 15.78
CA ARG A 262 -10.05 -4.17 15.28
C ARG A 262 -9.67 -2.68 15.25
N GLU A 263 -9.15 -2.14 16.36
CA GLU A 263 -8.71 -0.74 16.47
C GLU A 263 -7.61 -0.39 15.44
N ASN A 264 -6.63 -1.27 15.27
CA ASN A 264 -5.52 -1.05 14.33
C ASN A 264 -5.98 -1.15 12.88
N ILE A 265 -6.80 -2.14 12.54
CA ILE A 265 -7.37 -2.33 11.19
C ILE A 265 -8.31 -1.17 10.85
N ALA A 266 -9.16 -0.73 11.77
CA ALA A 266 -10.00 0.45 11.60
C ALA A 266 -9.17 1.67 11.21
N ARG A 267 -8.12 1.96 11.97
CA ARG A 267 -7.20 3.08 11.68
C ARG A 267 -6.54 2.93 10.31
N TYR A 268 -6.10 1.71 9.96
CA TYR A 268 -5.51 1.46 8.66
C TYR A 268 -6.51 1.72 7.53
N ILE A 269 -7.73 1.21 7.61
CA ILE A 269 -8.74 1.40 6.57
C ILE A 269 -9.11 2.87 6.44
N GLU A 270 -9.51 3.50 7.55
CA GLU A 270 -10.10 4.84 7.51
C GLU A 270 -9.08 5.95 7.26
N LEU A 271 -7.91 5.86 7.87
CA LEU A 271 -6.93 6.95 7.78
C LEU A 271 -5.83 6.67 6.76
N ARG A 272 -5.41 5.41 6.63
CA ARG A 272 -4.30 5.07 5.75
C ARG A 272 -4.77 4.68 4.35
N TYR A 273 -5.52 3.58 4.23
CA TYR A 273 -5.92 3.04 2.94
C TYR A 273 -6.82 3.99 2.17
N ASN A 274 -7.87 4.49 2.79
CA ASN A 274 -8.83 5.37 2.12
C ASN A 274 -8.29 6.78 1.86
N ARG A 275 -7.53 7.38 2.81
CA ARG A 275 -7.21 8.82 2.76
C ARG A 275 -5.80 9.16 2.32
N THR A 276 -4.81 8.31 2.55
CA THR A 276 -3.40 8.66 2.30
C THR A 276 -2.67 7.73 1.35
N ARG A 277 -3.13 6.48 1.22
CA ARG A 277 -2.47 5.49 0.39
C ARG A 277 -2.69 5.78 -1.09
N LEU A 278 -1.60 5.96 -1.85
CA LEU A 278 -1.65 6.18 -3.29
C LEU A 278 -1.91 4.86 -4.04
N HIS A 279 -2.86 4.87 -4.96
CA HIS A 279 -3.26 3.72 -5.77
C HIS A 279 -2.88 3.89 -7.23
N SER A 280 -2.08 2.99 -7.78
CA SER A 280 -1.69 3.04 -9.21
C SER A 280 -2.89 2.93 -10.15
N ALA A 281 -3.89 2.11 -9.79
CA ALA A 281 -5.13 1.97 -10.56
C ALA A 281 -5.99 3.25 -10.59
N LEU A 282 -5.75 4.19 -9.67
CA LEU A 282 -6.43 5.49 -9.61
C LEU A 282 -5.52 6.64 -10.09
N GLY A 283 -4.48 6.34 -10.87
CA GLY A 283 -3.51 7.35 -11.30
C GLY A 283 -2.72 7.95 -10.13
N TYR A 284 -2.42 7.15 -9.12
CA TYR A 284 -1.75 7.56 -7.87
C TYR A 284 -2.53 8.61 -7.06
N ARG A 285 -3.86 8.59 -7.14
CA ARG A 285 -4.75 9.27 -6.20
C ARG A 285 -5.13 8.34 -5.06
N THR A 286 -5.66 8.91 -3.99
CA THR A 286 -6.25 8.11 -2.90
C THR A 286 -7.71 7.77 -3.23
N PRO A 287 -8.28 6.71 -2.65
CA PRO A 287 -9.70 6.40 -2.78
C PRO A 287 -10.61 7.56 -2.37
N GLN A 288 -10.26 8.27 -1.30
CA GLN A 288 -11.03 9.41 -0.82
C GLN A 288 -11.00 10.58 -1.81
N GLU A 289 -9.84 10.90 -2.40
CA GLU A 289 -9.75 11.97 -3.43
C GLU A 289 -10.66 11.69 -4.63
N VAL A 290 -10.72 10.43 -5.08
CA VAL A 290 -11.60 10.04 -6.21
C VAL A 290 -13.06 10.14 -5.82
N HIS A 291 -13.40 9.73 -4.59
CA HIS A 291 -14.76 9.81 -4.06
C HIS A 291 -15.22 11.28 -3.91
N ASP A 292 -14.38 12.14 -3.33
CA ASP A 292 -14.68 13.56 -3.14
C ASP A 292 -14.83 14.29 -4.47
N GLU A 293 -14.00 13.96 -5.46
CA GLU A 293 -14.12 14.52 -6.81
C GLU A 293 -15.46 14.16 -7.45
N TYR A 294 -15.91 12.92 -7.30
CA TYR A 294 -17.23 12.50 -7.77
C TYR A 294 -18.35 13.31 -7.10
N LEU A 295 -18.34 13.41 -5.77
CA LEU A 295 -19.36 14.18 -5.03
C LEU A 295 -19.37 15.65 -5.41
N ASN A 296 -18.20 16.25 -5.64
CA ASN A 296 -18.11 17.65 -6.08
C ASN A 296 -18.67 17.87 -7.49
N ARG A 297 -18.46 16.91 -8.41
CA ARG A 297 -19.07 16.96 -9.75
C ARG A 297 -20.59 16.86 -9.69
N GLN A 298 -21.15 16.00 -8.82
CA GLN A 298 -22.58 15.87 -8.64
C GLN A 298 -23.23 17.15 -8.08
N ARG A 299 -22.54 17.85 -7.18
CA ARG A 299 -23.02 19.12 -6.60
C ARG A 299 -22.93 20.29 -7.58
N ALA A 300 -22.08 20.20 -8.58
CA ALA A 300 -21.89 21.25 -9.60
C ALA A 300 -22.76 21.05 -10.85
N ALA A 301 -23.43 19.91 -11.01
CA ALA A 301 -24.36 19.58 -12.07
C ALA A 301 -25.82 19.88 -11.67
#